data_f1be3c32e0e4ab292719a4970187482a
#
_entry.id   f1be3c32e0e4ab292719a4970187482a
#
_cell.length_a   1.000
_cell.length_b   1.000
_cell.length_c   1.000
_cell.angle_alpha   90.00
_cell.angle_beta   90.00
_cell.angle_gamma   90.00
#
_symmetry.space_group_name_H-M   'P 1'
#
loop_
_entity.id
_entity.type
_entity.pdbx_description
1 polymer ?
#
loop_
_entity_poly.entity_id
_entity_poly.type
_entity_poly.pdbx_seq_one_letter_code
_entity_poly.pdbx_strand_id
1 'polypeptide(L)'
;MNRTAVVVPLIVVALLGACKKREPEPAPAAETPVAAAPAAATATPPAEQTAEQQELARKQALLAFATKEDKFINDPRAQWAAEAKASSVFGDKDKSVSDSNKPQSAAGPADGRNWMNDNIDKGFDWLETTYATPVNATEVRVVITGGQGVQAINKVELQDTDAKWHTVWEGLSDVRKEENGNRTWFVRTFDKTAYKARVVKVTFANNLQRDYKTVDAVQLVGDQ
;
A
#
# COMPACT_ATOMS: atom_id res chain seq x y z
N MET A 1 25.10 -48.69 9.57
CA MET A 1 24.23 -49.71 8.98
C MET A 1 22.83 -49.47 9.52
N ASN A 2 21.92 -48.97 8.74
CA ASN A 2 20.48 -49.21 8.71
C ASN A 2 19.86 -48.34 7.63
N ARG A 3 19.47 -49.01 6.55
CA ARG A 3 18.74 -48.43 5.42
C ARG A 3 17.25 -48.62 5.71
N THR A 4 16.48 -47.54 5.70
CA THR A 4 15.02 -47.65 5.74
C THR A 4 14.48 -47.20 4.37
N ALA A 5 13.86 -48.14 3.67
CA ALA A 5 13.23 -47.91 2.35
C ALA A 5 11.86 -47.28 2.52
N VAL A 6 11.57 -46.27 1.69
CA VAL A 6 10.24 -45.63 1.55
C VAL A 6 9.55 -46.25 0.34
N VAL A 7 8.41 -46.87 0.58
CA VAL A 7 7.52 -47.42 -0.43
C VAL A 7 6.55 -46.34 -0.95
N VAL A 8 6.50 -46.16 -2.27
CA VAL A 8 5.56 -45.27 -2.96
C VAL A 8 4.39 -46.15 -3.48
N PRO A 9 3.12 -45.84 -3.20
CA PRO A 9 2.00 -46.52 -3.83
C PRO A 9 1.65 -45.92 -5.19
N LEU A 10 1.54 -46.76 -6.19
CA LEU A 10 1.11 -46.50 -7.54
C LEU A 10 -0.44 -46.46 -7.59
N ILE A 11 -1.06 -45.36 -7.99
CA ILE A 11 -2.51 -45.28 -8.22
C ILE A 11 -2.79 -45.51 -9.70
N VAL A 12 -3.51 -46.59 -10.00
CA VAL A 12 -4.04 -46.93 -11.31
C VAL A 12 -5.38 -46.23 -11.52
N VAL A 13 -5.51 -45.43 -12.58
CA VAL A 13 -6.78 -44.84 -12.99
C VAL A 13 -7.39 -45.69 -14.12
N ALA A 14 -8.56 -46.26 -13.87
CA ALA A 14 -9.35 -47.03 -14.83
C ALA A 14 -10.23 -46.09 -15.64
N LEU A 15 -10.11 -46.18 -16.98
CA LEU A 15 -10.99 -45.56 -17.97
C LEU A 15 -12.21 -46.41 -18.19
N LEU A 16 -13.39 -45.91 -17.86
CA LEU A 16 -14.68 -46.53 -18.24
C LEU A 16 -15.31 -45.71 -19.37
N GLY A 17 -15.43 -46.32 -20.53
CA GLY A 17 -16.14 -45.82 -21.69
C GLY A 17 -17.67 -45.85 -21.50
N ALA A 18 -18.36 -44.80 -21.87
CA ALA A 18 -19.81 -44.72 -21.88
C ALA A 18 -20.34 -44.69 -23.31
N CYS A 19 -21.20 -45.66 -23.61
CA CYS A 19 -21.91 -45.84 -24.88
C CYS A 19 -22.92 -44.72 -25.17
N LYS A 20 -22.90 -44.26 -26.40
CA LYS A 20 -23.80 -43.27 -26.96
C LYS A 20 -25.15 -43.93 -27.31
N LYS A 21 -26.22 -43.61 -26.60
CA LYS A 21 -27.59 -44.03 -26.94
C LYS A 21 -28.23 -42.92 -27.79
N ARG A 22 -28.70 -43.32 -28.98
CA ARG A 22 -29.36 -42.45 -29.96
C ARG A 22 -30.83 -42.29 -29.53
N GLU A 23 -31.31 -41.09 -29.38
CA GLU A 23 -32.69 -40.72 -29.08
C GLU A 23 -33.41 -40.28 -30.36
N PRO A 24 -34.71 -40.60 -30.55
CA PRO A 24 -35.42 -40.32 -31.78
C PRO A 24 -35.83 -38.84 -31.87
N GLU A 25 -35.89 -38.36 -33.13
CA GLU A 25 -36.23 -37.02 -33.59
C GLU A 25 -37.71 -36.69 -33.28
N PRO A 26 -38.03 -35.57 -32.61
CA PRO A 26 -39.42 -35.12 -32.47
C PRO A 26 -39.86 -34.26 -33.66
N ALA A 27 -41.13 -34.45 -34.07
CA ALA A 27 -41.83 -33.77 -35.14
C ALA A 27 -41.94 -32.23 -34.94
N PRO A 28 -42.18 -31.46 -36.03
CA PRO A 28 -42.17 -29.99 -35.97
C PRO A 28 -43.38 -29.45 -35.20
N ALA A 29 -43.12 -28.69 -34.12
CA ALA A 29 -44.11 -27.94 -33.38
C ALA A 29 -44.27 -26.52 -33.97
N ALA A 30 -45.51 -26.07 -33.99
CA ALA A 30 -46.00 -24.83 -34.57
C ALA A 30 -45.28 -23.57 -34.06
N GLU A 31 -45.09 -22.63 -34.98
CA GLU A 31 -44.53 -21.31 -34.73
C GLU A 31 -45.41 -20.49 -33.76
N THR A 32 -44.92 -20.19 -32.58
CA THR A 32 -45.44 -19.14 -31.72
C THR A 32 -44.80 -17.80 -32.09
N PRO A 33 -45.53 -16.68 -32.12
CA PRO A 33 -44.96 -15.39 -32.50
C PRO A 33 -43.93 -14.92 -31.45
N VAL A 34 -42.71 -14.69 -31.92
CA VAL A 34 -41.61 -14.11 -31.11
C VAL A 34 -42.02 -12.69 -30.74
N ALA A 35 -42.24 -12.47 -29.43
CA ALA A 35 -42.34 -11.12 -28.88
C ALA A 35 -41.01 -10.42 -29.08
N ALA A 36 -41.03 -9.26 -29.74
CA ALA A 36 -39.86 -8.41 -29.93
C ALA A 36 -39.22 -8.07 -28.59
N ALA A 37 -37.97 -8.47 -28.44
CA ALA A 37 -37.15 -8.04 -27.29
C ALA A 37 -37.05 -6.50 -27.28
N PRO A 38 -37.13 -5.84 -26.10
CA PRO A 38 -36.93 -4.39 -26.05
C PRO A 38 -35.50 -4.08 -26.52
N ALA A 39 -35.41 -3.12 -27.45
CA ALA A 39 -34.14 -2.64 -27.97
C ALA A 39 -33.25 -2.21 -26.79
N ALA A 40 -32.07 -2.82 -26.68
CA ALA A 40 -31.08 -2.42 -25.74
C ALA A 40 -30.79 -0.93 -25.95
N ALA A 41 -31.02 -0.13 -24.93
CA ALA A 41 -30.67 1.29 -24.94
C ALA A 41 -29.15 1.40 -25.16
N THR A 42 -28.78 1.91 -26.31
CA THR A 42 -27.40 2.20 -26.68
C THR A 42 -26.90 3.25 -25.69
N ALA A 43 -26.05 2.85 -24.75
CA ALA A 43 -25.40 3.80 -23.85
C ALA A 43 -24.61 4.81 -24.71
N THR A 44 -25.01 6.06 -24.65
CA THR A 44 -24.28 7.17 -25.28
C THR A 44 -22.84 7.17 -24.75
N PRO A 45 -21.81 7.17 -25.62
CA PRO A 45 -20.43 7.28 -25.14
C PRO A 45 -20.27 8.52 -24.28
N PRO A 46 -19.46 8.49 -23.20
CA PRO A 46 -19.16 9.68 -22.41
C PRO A 46 -18.69 10.80 -23.34
N ALA A 47 -19.28 11.98 -23.23
CA ALA A 47 -18.88 13.13 -24.03
C ALA A 47 -17.38 13.40 -23.78
N GLU A 48 -16.58 13.49 -24.86
CA GLU A 48 -15.17 13.88 -24.76
C GLU A 48 -15.08 15.28 -24.13
N GLN A 49 -14.28 15.39 -23.06
CA GLN A 49 -14.04 16.67 -22.39
C GLN A 49 -13.26 17.59 -23.32
N THR A 50 -13.65 18.84 -23.37
CA THR A 50 -12.91 19.86 -24.13
C THR A 50 -11.54 20.11 -23.47
N ALA A 51 -10.57 20.62 -24.22
CA ALA A 51 -9.24 20.96 -23.70
C ALA A 51 -9.31 21.95 -22.52
N GLU A 52 -10.26 22.88 -22.54
CA GLU A 52 -10.50 23.84 -21.46
C GLU A 52 -11.02 23.14 -20.18
N GLN A 53 -11.95 22.19 -20.32
CA GLN A 53 -12.45 21.39 -19.21
C GLN A 53 -11.36 20.52 -18.57
N GLN A 54 -10.49 19.94 -19.40
CA GLN A 54 -9.35 19.14 -18.93
C GLN A 54 -8.35 20.00 -18.15
N GLU A 55 -8.01 21.19 -18.65
CA GLU A 55 -7.10 22.10 -17.97
C GLU A 55 -7.69 22.62 -16.65
N LEU A 56 -8.99 22.91 -16.61
CA LEU A 56 -9.67 23.30 -15.36
C LEU A 56 -9.65 22.16 -14.34
N ALA A 57 -9.96 20.94 -14.75
CA ALA A 57 -9.92 19.76 -13.89
C ALA A 57 -8.51 19.52 -13.32
N ARG A 58 -7.47 19.66 -14.15
CA ARG A 58 -6.08 19.58 -13.71
C ARG A 58 -5.75 20.64 -12.64
N LYS A 59 -6.11 21.88 -12.85
CA LYS A 59 -5.88 22.96 -11.85
C LYS A 59 -6.63 22.69 -10.54
N GLN A 60 -7.85 22.17 -10.61
CA GLN A 60 -8.61 21.77 -9.43
C GLN A 60 -7.93 20.63 -8.67
N ALA A 61 -7.39 19.63 -9.36
CA ALA A 61 -6.66 18.51 -8.75
C ALA A 61 -5.37 18.99 -8.05
N LEU A 62 -4.61 19.88 -8.68
CA LEU A 62 -3.43 20.50 -8.06
C LEU A 62 -3.79 21.28 -6.80
N LEU A 63 -4.87 22.08 -6.84
CA LEU A 63 -5.33 22.84 -5.67
C LEU A 63 -5.81 21.90 -4.54
N ALA A 64 -6.54 20.85 -4.88
CA ALA A 64 -6.99 19.86 -3.91
C ALA A 64 -5.81 19.16 -3.21
N PHE A 65 -4.76 18.79 -3.98
CA PHE A 65 -3.54 18.22 -3.42
C PHE A 65 -2.84 19.20 -2.47
N ALA A 66 -2.61 20.44 -2.89
CA ALA A 66 -2.00 21.49 -2.05
C ALA A 66 -2.78 21.71 -0.75
N THR A 67 -4.12 21.76 -0.83
CA THR A 67 -4.99 21.89 0.35
C THR A 67 -4.89 20.72 1.30
N LYS A 68 -4.77 19.48 0.77
CA LYS A 68 -4.57 18.28 1.56
C LYS A 68 -3.21 18.31 2.27
N GLU A 69 -2.14 18.66 1.56
CA GLU A 69 -0.81 18.79 2.16
C GLU A 69 -0.78 19.84 3.27
N ASP A 70 -1.35 21.01 3.02
CA ASP A 70 -1.43 22.09 4.00
C ASP A 70 -2.11 21.64 5.30
N LYS A 71 -3.23 20.92 5.20
CA LYS A 71 -3.92 20.34 6.36
C LYS A 71 -3.05 19.35 7.14
N PHE A 72 -2.25 18.53 6.46
CA PHE A 72 -1.39 17.56 7.13
C PHE A 72 -0.18 18.21 7.79
N ILE A 73 0.43 19.16 7.10
CA ILE A 73 1.63 19.87 7.60
C ILE A 73 1.29 20.75 8.81
N ASN A 74 0.13 21.40 8.78
CA ASN A 74 -0.32 22.35 9.81
C ASN A 74 -1.30 21.73 10.84
N ASP A 75 -1.46 20.41 10.89
CA ASP A 75 -2.30 19.75 11.90
C ASP A 75 -1.68 19.91 13.31
N PRO A 76 -2.33 20.64 14.25
CA PRO A 76 -1.76 20.88 15.58
C PRO A 76 -1.66 19.61 16.43
N ARG A 77 -2.33 18.51 16.06
CA ARG A 77 -2.24 17.22 16.75
C ARG A 77 -1.15 16.34 16.18
N ALA A 78 -0.55 16.71 15.04
CA ALA A 78 0.52 15.97 14.40
C ALA A 78 1.88 16.42 14.93
N GLN A 79 2.77 15.47 15.11
CA GLN A 79 4.17 15.74 15.39
C GLN A 79 5.04 14.99 14.39
N TRP A 80 6.13 15.63 13.97
CA TRP A 80 7.16 15.02 13.16
C TRP A 80 8.10 14.19 14.02
N ALA A 81 8.69 13.15 13.43
CA ALA A 81 9.69 12.34 14.11
C ALA A 81 10.90 13.20 14.56
N ALA A 82 11.40 12.95 15.77
CA ALA A 82 12.63 13.56 16.29
C ALA A 82 13.87 12.74 15.91
N GLU A 83 13.73 11.42 15.85
CA GLU A 83 14.79 10.48 15.54
C GLU A 83 14.27 9.36 14.64
N ALA A 84 15.18 8.73 13.88
CA ALA A 84 14.83 7.58 13.04
C ALA A 84 15.97 6.55 13.00
N LYS A 85 15.61 5.27 12.87
CA LYS A 85 16.50 4.14 12.61
C LYS A 85 15.82 3.17 11.64
N ALA A 86 16.59 2.36 10.92
CA ALA A 86 16.08 1.46 9.88
C ALA A 86 16.82 0.11 9.88
N SER A 87 16.21 -0.87 9.18
CA SER A 87 16.79 -2.20 8.96
C SER A 87 17.97 -2.19 8.01
N SER A 88 17.96 -1.30 7.01
CA SER A 88 18.99 -1.16 6.00
C SER A 88 19.06 0.28 5.49
N VAL A 89 20.16 0.63 4.84
CA VAL A 89 20.36 1.93 4.19
C VAL A 89 20.98 1.69 2.83
N PHE A 90 20.53 2.39 1.80
CA PHE A 90 21.11 2.32 0.47
C PHE A 90 22.63 2.55 0.51
N GLY A 91 23.37 1.61 -0.04
CA GLY A 91 24.83 1.62 -0.01
C GLY A 91 25.46 0.88 1.17
N ASP A 92 24.69 0.28 2.10
CA ASP A 92 25.24 -0.48 3.23
C ASP A 92 26.13 -1.63 2.77
N LYS A 93 25.75 -2.33 1.70
CA LYS A 93 26.45 -3.52 1.19
C LYS A 93 27.84 -3.20 0.63
N ASP A 94 28.00 -2.05 0.02
CA ASP A 94 29.26 -1.61 -0.60
C ASP A 94 29.98 -0.51 0.19
N LYS A 95 29.43 -0.15 1.35
CA LYS A 95 29.95 0.89 2.26
C LYS A 95 29.99 2.29 1.61
N SER A 96 29.06 2.56 0.71
CA SER A 96 28.90 3.83 0.00
C SER A 96 27.71 4.66 0.47
N VAL A 97 27.29 4.48 1.73
CA VAL A 97 26.13 5.18 2.30
C VAL A 97 26.32 6.70 2.23
N SER A 98 25.39 7.36 1.55
CA SER A 98 25.28 8.82 1.55
C SER A 98 24.51 9.32 2.78
N ASP A 99 24.91 10.48 3.32
CA ASP A 99 24.18 11.12 4.42
C ASP A 99 22.71 11.40 4.06
N SER A 100 22.42 11.66 2.79
CA SER A 100 21.06 11.89 2.29
C SER A 100 20.15 10.65 2.35
N ASN A 101 20.71 9.44 2.46
CA ASN A 101 19.94 8.18 2.47
C ASN A 101 19.77 7.58 3.88
N LYS A 102 20.40 8.20 4.89
CA LYS A 102 20.33 7.70 6.27
C LYS A 102 18.92 7.83 6.87
N PRO A 103 18.58 7.02 7.88
CA PRO A 103 17.26 7.10 8.54
C PRO A 103 16.94 8.50 9.07
N GLN A 104 17.96 9.26 9.52
CA GLN A 104 17.80 10.64 10.00
C GLN A 104 17.22 11.59 8.95
N SER A 105 17.33 11.26 7.67
CA SER A 105 16.67 12.03 6.59
C SER A 105 15.14 11.92 6.63
N ALA A 106 14.59 10.93 7.33
CA ALA A 106 13.15 10.81 7.58
C ALA A 106 12.72 11.39 8.95
N ALA A 107 13.62 12.04 9.69
CA ALA A 107 13.31 12.79 10.90
C ALA A 107 13.12 14.28 10.59
N GLY A 108 12.17 14.91 11.27
CA GLY A 108 11.75 16.28 10.99
C GLY A 108 10.63 16.40 9.96
N PRO A 109 10.27 17.63 9.57
CA PRO A 109 9.29 17.89 8.52
C PRO A 109 9.77 17.39 7.15
N ALA A 110 8.81 17.09 6.28
CA ALA A 110 9.10 16.69 4.90
C ALA A 110 9.84 17.81 4.15
N ASP A 111 11.09 17.58 3.78
CA ASP A 111 11.98 18.55 3.15
C ASP A 111 12.61 18.05 1.83
N GLY A 112 12.23 16.84 1.39
CA GLY A 112 12.71 16.20 0.16
C GLY A 112 13.95 15.33 0.36
N ARG A 113 14.56 15.31 1.55
CA ARG A 113 15.57 14.31 1.90
C ARG A 113 14.87 13.00 2.25
N ASN A 114 15.51 11.87 2.00
CA ASN A 114 14.84 10.60 2.17
C ASN A 114 15.74 9.57 2.83
N TRP A 115 15.22 8.81 3.78
CA TRP A 115 15.75 7.49 4.00
C TRP A 115 15.49 6.64 2.76
N MET A 116 16.49 5.84 2.37
CA MET A 116 16.35 4.86 1.30
C MET A 116 16.88 3.51 1.77
N ASN A 117 16.09 2.43 1.58
CA ASN A 117 16.51 1.08 1.92
C ASN A 117 17.52 0.51 0.92
N ASP A 118 18.19 -0.61 1.26
CA ASP A 118 19.18 -1.28 0.39
C ASP A 118 18.63 -2.50 -0.37
N ASN A 119 17.41 -2.96 -0.08
CA ASN A 119 16.80 -4.12 -0.72
C ASN A 119 15.62 -3.71 -1.61
N ILE A 120 15.73 -4.03 -2.91
CA ILE A 120 14.69 -3.63 -3.88
C ILE A 120 13.54 -4.63 -3.99
N ASP A 121 13.78 -5.94 -3.80
CA ASP A 121 12.82 -6.98 -4.15
C ASP A 121 12.75 -8.17 -3.18
N LYS A 122 13.55 -8.21 -2.10
CA LYS A 122 13.63 -9.36 -1.19
C LYS A 122 13.36 -8.99 0.25
N GLY A 123 12.59 -9.86 0.93
CA GLY A 123 12.36 -9.77 2.36
C GLY A 123 11.57 -8.53 2.76
N PHE A 124 11.84 -8.09 3.98
CA PHE A 124 11.22 -6.94 4.60
C PHE A 124 12.27 -5.94 5.04
N ASP A 125 11.99 -4.67 4.80
CA ASP A 125 12.68 -3.58 5.45
C ASP A 125 11.72 -2.81 6.37
N TRP A 126 12.27 -2.09 7.33
CA TRP A 126 11.48 -1.25 8.24
C TRP A 126 12.20 0.06 8.54
N LEU A 127 11.39 1.06 8.82
CA LEU A 127 11.80 2.34 9.38
C LEU A 127 11.09 2.53 10.72
N GLU A 128 11.83 2.79 11.78
CA GLU A 128 11.31 3.20 13.09
C GLU A 128 11.60 4.68 13.32
N THR A 129 10.58 5.42 13.77
CA THR A 129 10.68 6.85 14.09
C THR A 129 10.23 7.10 15.51
N THR A 130 10.99 7.93 16.24
CA THR A 130 10.73 8.28 17.64
C THR A 130 10.23 9.71 17.76
N TYR A 131 9.27 9.94 18.64
CA TYR A 131 8.61 11.23 18.83
C TYR A 131 8.93 11.83 20.20
N ALA A 132 9.02 13.17 20.27
CA ALA A 132 9.35 13.88 21.49
C ALA A 132 8.27 13.72 22.56
N THR A 133 7.00 13.78 22.17
CA THR A 133 5.85 13.70 23.08
C THR A 133 5.05 12.43 22.86
N PRO A 134 4.92 11.54 23.86
CA PRO A 134 4.02 10.39 23.78
C PRO A 134 2.55 10.83 23.73
N VAL A 135 1.77 10.27 22.79
CA VAL A 135 0.36 10.64 22.55
C VAL A 135 -0.56 9.42 22.50
N ASN A 136 -1.84 9.60 22.84
CA ASN A 136 -2.87 8.63 22.49
C ASN A 136 -3.16 8.79 20.99
N ALA A 137 -2.54 7.92 20.20
CA ALA A 137 -2.50 8.04 18.75
C ALA A 137 -3.84 7.71 18.09
N THR A 138 -4.14 8.39 17.00
CA THR A 138 -5.32 8.17 16.15
C THR A 138 -4.96 7.97 14.68
N GLU A 139 -3.75 8.37 14.27
CA GLU A 139 -3.36 8.32 12.87
C GLU A 139 -1.82 8.30 12.73
N VAL A 140 -1.35 7.62 11.70
CA VAL A 140 0.04 7.67 11.22
C VAL A 140 0.02 8.12 9.76
N ARG A 141 0.90 9.07 9.42
CA ARG A 141 1.12 9.55 8.05
C ARG A 141 2.56 9.34 7.66
N VAL A 142 2.78 8.69 6.52
CA VAL A 142 4.13 8.48 5.95
C VAL A 142 4.22 9.25 4.63
N VAL A 143 5.25 10.08 4.51
CA VAL A 143 5.53 10.86 3.30
C VAL A 143 6.53 10.10 2.45
N ILE A 144 6.12 9.72 1.26
CA ILE A 144 6.93 8.99 0.28
C ILE A 144 7.24 9.89 -0.90
N THR A 145 8.49 10.17 -1.16
CA THR A 145 8.89 10.96 -2.33
C THR A 145 8.68 10.17 -3.62
N GLY A 146 8.02 10.78 -4.60
CA GLY A 146 7.77 10.14 -5.89
C GLY A 146 6.93 8.85 -5.83
N GLY A 147 6.36 8.48 -4.69
CA GLY A 147 5.56 7.26 -4.52
C GLY A 147 6.38 5.96 -4.45
N GLN A 148 7.71 6.05 -4.41
CA GLN A 148 8.59 4.88 -4.38
C GLN A 148 8.51 4.15 -3.04
N GLY A 149 7.87 2.96 -3.06
CA GLY A 149 7.69 2.12 -1.88
C GLY A 149 6.32 2.24 -1.21
N VAL A 150 5.43 3.14 -1.64
CA VAL A 150 4.12 3.31 -1.01
C VAL A 150 3.26 2.04 -1.05
N GLN A 151 3.35 1.27 -2.14
CA GLN A 151 2.63 -0.01 -2.29
C GLN A 151 3.32 -1.17 -1.58
N ALA A 152 4.58 -0.99 -1.16
CA ALA A 152 5.30 -1.99 -0.38
C ALA A 152 4.98 -1.90 1.12
N ILE A 153 4.42 -0.79 1.61
CA ILE A 153 4.02 -0.68 3.02
C ILE A 153 2.96 -1.75 3.31
N ASN A 154 3.27 -2.62 4.26
CA ASN A 154 2.37 -3.73 4.62
C ASN A 154 2.04 -3.80 6.11
N LYS A 155 2.73 -3.06 6.98
CA LYS A 155 2.40 -3.01 8.41
C LYS A 155 2.81 -1.69 9.05
N VAL A 156 1.99 -1.22 9.99
CA VAL A 156 2.27 -0.09 10.89
C VAL A 156 2.08 -0.56 12.32
N GLU A 157 3.11 -0.37 13.13
CA GLU A 157 3.15 -0.71 14.54
C GLU A 157 3.49 0.54 15.36
N LEU A 158 2.92 0.63 16.55
CA LEU A 158 3.23 1.65 17.54
C LEU A 158 3.91 1.01 18.74
N GLN A 159 4.94 1.65 19.29
CA GLN A 159 5.49 1.26 20.57
C GLN A 159 5.03 2.23 21.65
N ASP A 160 4.49 1.67 22.74
CA ASP A 160 4.07 2.45 23.89
C ASP A 160 5.25 2.86 24.79
N THR A 161 4.95 3.60 25.85
CA THR A 161 5.93 4.04 26.84
C THR A 161 6.56 2.91 27.64
N ASP A 162 5.92 1.72 27.67
CA ASP A 162 6.43 0.51 28.32
C ASP A 162 7.23 -0.38 27.37
N ALA A 163 7.58 0.15 26.18
CA ALA A 163 8.32 -0.51 25.12
C ALA A 163 7.60 -1.74 24.49
N LYS A 164 6.28 -1.84 24.66
CA LYS A 164 5.47 -2.88 24.04
C LYS A 164 4.99 -2.44 22.66
N TRP A 165 5.09 -3.34 21.67
CA TRP A 165 4.62 -3.12 20.31
C TRP A 165 3.15 -3.50 20.15
N HIS A 166 2.41 -2.67 19.39
CA HIS A 166 1.01 -2.84 19.05
C HIS A 166 0.84 -2.62 17.55
N THR A 167 0.34 -3.60 16.82
CA THR A 167 -0.01 -3.46 15.41
C THR A 167 -1.30 -2.65 15.30
N VAL A 168 -1.27 -1.51 14.60
CA VAL A 168 -2.44 -0.66 14.36
C VAL A 168 -2.97 -0.80 12.94
N TRP A 169 -2.16 -1.30 12.02
CA TRP A 169 -2.57 -1.65 10.67
C TRP A 169 -1.65 -2.71 10.07
N GLU A 170 -2.24 -3.67 9.35
CA GLU A 170 -1.52 -4.68 8.57
C GLU A 170 -2.37 -5.06 7.34
N GLY A 171 -1.74 -5.18 6.16
CA GLY A 171 -2.42 -5.55 4.93
C GLY A 171 -1.68 -5.10 3.68
N LEU A 172 -2.39 -5.06 2.56
CA LEU A 172 -1.87 -4.52 1.31
C LEU A 172 -2.15 -3.02 1.22
N SER A 173 -1.15 -2.23 0.83
CA SER A 173 -1.35 -0.79 0.61
C SER A 173 -2.26 -0.56 -0.61
N ASP A 174 -3.35 0.15 -0.40
CA ASP A 174 -4.29 0.63 -1.43
C ASP A 174 -3.88 2.00 -2.00
N VAL A 175 -2.84 2.62 -1.43
CA VAL A 175 -2.37 3.94 -1.84
C VAL A 175 -1.52 3.81 -3.10
N ARG A 176 -1.83 4.65 -4.09
CA ARG A 176 -1.05 4.78 -5.32
C ARG A 176 -0.20 6.04 -5.30
N LYS A 177 0.81 6.07 -6.15
CA LYS A 177 1.62 7.27 -6.37
C LYS A 177 0.72 8.47 -6.67
N GLU A 178 0.98 9.59 -6.01
CA GLU A 178 0.32 10.87 -6.28
C GLU A 178 0.76 11.43 -7.64
N GLU A 179 -0.18 11.87 -8.43
CA GLU A 179 0.06 12.42 -9.76
C GLU A 179 0.15 13.97 -9.76
N ASN A 180 -0.42 14.60 -8.73
CA ASN A 180 -0.53 16.05 -8.62
C ASN A 180 0.57 16.69 -7.77
N GLY A 181 1.56 15.90 -7.33
CA GLY A 181 2.67 16.37 -6.51
C GLY A 181 3.81 15.36 -6.39
N ASN A 182 4.93 15.82 -5.83
CA ASN A 182 6.12 14.98 -5.67
C ASN A 182 6.07 14.09 -4.42
N ARG A 183 5.08 14.28 -3.56
CA ARG A 183 4.91 13.50 -2.32
C ARG A 183 3.65 12.68 -2.40
N THR A 184 3.77 11.42 -1.99
CA THR A 184 2.63 10.53 -1.78
C THR A 184 2.45 10.32 -0.30
N TRP A 185 1.25 10.61 0.20
CA TRP A 185 0.92 10.45 1.60
C TRP A 185 0.23 9.09 1.81
N PHE A 186 0.91 8.20 2.53
CA PHE A 186 0.28 7.01 3.07
C PHE A 186 -0.30 7.37 4.44
N VAL A 187 -1.62 7.27 4.59
CA VAL A 187 -2.35 7.65 5.80
C VAL A 187 -3.09 6.43 6.34
N ARG A 188 -2.94 6.16 7.63
CA ARG A 188 -3.73 5.15 8.35
C ARG A 188 -4.32 5.74 9.61
N THR A 189 -5.64 5.81 9.61
CA THR A 189 -6.45 6.21 10.77
C THR A 189 -6.94 4.95 11.47
N PHE A 190 -6.96 4.96 12.78
CA PHE A 190 -7.41 3.87 13.64
C PHE A 190 -8.06 4.42 14.90
N ASP A 191 -8.72 3.56 15.67
CA ASP A 191 -9.30 3.95 16.95
C ASP A 191 -8.22 4.50 17.88
N LYS A 192 -8.58 5.56 18.63
CA LYS A 192 -7.67 6.20 19.59
C LYS A 192 -7.08 5.15 20.54
N THR A 193 -5.75 5.09 20.60
CA THR A 193 -5.07 4.13 21.45
C THR A 193 -5.35 4.38 22.94
N ALA A 194 -5.53 3.30 23.70
CA ALA A 194 -5.67 3.36 25.15
C ALA A 194 -4.31 3.60 25.86
N TYR A 195 -3.22 3.55 25.12
CA TYR A 195 -1.84 3.75 25.58
C TYR A 195 -1.23 4.97 24.87
N LYS A 196 -0.20 5.55 25.46
CA LYS A 196 0.59 6.62 24.83
C LYS A 196 1.69 6.02 23.97
N ALA A 197 1.61 6.26 22.66
CA ALA A 197 2.61 5.84 21.68
C ALA A 197 3.75 6.86 21.59
N ARG A 198 4.98 6.38 21.48
CA ARG A 198 6.20 7.18 21.30
C ARG A 198 7.02 6.80 20.08
N VAL A 199 6.87 5.59 19.56
CA VAL A 199 7.60 5.12 18.38
C VAL A 199 6.61 4.60 17.35
N VAL A 200 6.84 4.91 16.09
CA VAL A 200 6.16 4.31 14.93
C VAL A 200 7.14 3.44 14.18
N LYS A 201 6.72 2.24 13.80
CA LYS A 201 7.45 1.37 12.89
C LYS A 201 6.62 1.11 11.65
N VAL A 202 7.20 1.41 10.51
CA VAL A 202 6.62 1.12 9.18
C VAL A 202 7.41 0.00 8.54
N THR A 203 6.74 -1.07 8.17
CA THR A 203 7.35 -2.24 7.52
C THR A 203 6.97 -2.27 6.05
N PHE A 204 7.93 -2.63 5.21
CA PHE A 204 7.83 -2.72 3.76
C PHE A 204 8.11 -4.16 3.32
N ALA A 205 7.17 -4.77 2.60
CA ALA A 205 7.38 -6.03 1.90
C ALA A 205 8.00 -5.72 0.52
N ASN A 206 9.31 -5.91 0.39
CA ASN A 206 10.09 -5.39 -0.74
C ASN A 206 9.66 -5.94 -2.11
N ASN A 207 9.09 -7.15 -2.15
CA ASN A 207 8.61 -7.79 -3.38
C ASN A 207 7.26 -7.24 -3.90
N LEU A 208 6.49 -6.50 -3.08
CA LEU A 208 5.20 -5.92 -3.49
C LEU A 208 5.39 -4.73 -4.45
N GLN A 209 6.46 -3.97 -4.25
CA GLN A 209 6.88 -2.91 -5.18
C GLN A 209 8.39 -3.01 -5.33
N ARG A 210 8.84 -3.54 -6.47
CA ARG A 210 10.27 -3.79 -6.77
C ARG A 210 10.96 -2.49 -7.15
N ASP A 211 11.34 -1.74 -6.14
CA ASP A 211 12.12 -0.50 -6.25
C ASP A 211 12.66 -0.17 -4.87
N TYR A 212 13.56 0.82 -4.77
CA TYR A 212 13.94 1.37 -3.49
C TYR A 212 12.74 2.04 -2.81
N LYS A 213 12.70 2.00 -1.47
CA LYS A 213 11.67 2.64 -0.65
C LYS A 213 12.25 3.94 -0.13
N THR A 214 11.58 5.06 -0.42
CA THR A 214 12.05 6.39 -0.07
C THR A 214 11.07 7.04 0.89
N VAL A 215 11.47 7.24 2.15
CA VAL A 215 10.65 7.94 3.14
C VAL A 215 11.25 9.30 3.44
N ASP A 216 10.49 10.35 3.15
CA ASP A 216 10.84 11.74 3.45
C ASP A 216 10.57 12.08 4.93
N ALA A 217 9.39 11.72 5.43
CA ALA A 217 9.02 12.00 6.81
C ALA A 217 7.91 11.08 7.32
N VAL A 218 7.76 11.03 8.65
CA VAL A 218 6.64 10.34 9.31
C VAL A 218 6.02 11.24 10.36
N GLN A 219 4.68 11.35 10.34
CA GLN A 219 3.90 12.02 11.38
C GLN A 219 3.17 11.00 12.25
N LEU A 220 3.17 11.25 13.56
CA LEU A 220 2.28 10.63 14.53
C LEU A 220 1.23 11.66 14.96
N VAL A 221 -0.04 11.32 14.82
CA VAL A 221 -1.17 12.18 15.15
C VAL A 221 -1.90 11.63 16.35
N GLY A 222 -2.19 12.46 17.34
CA GLY A 222 -2.90 12.05 18.54
C GLY A 222 -3.04 13.17 19.57
N ASP A 223 -3.68 12.83 20.69
CA ASP A 223 -3.90 13.75 21.79
C ASP A 223 -2.83 13.50 22.89
N GLN A 224 -2.36 14.57 23.50
CA GLN A 224 -1.39 14.54 24.62
C GLN A 224 -2.00 14.09 25.93
#